data_503b44714ceb19cbf45fa7db15b81eb4
#
_entry.id   503b44714ceb19cbf45fa7db15b81eb4
#
_cell.length_a   1.000
_cell.length_b   1.000
_cell.length_c   1.000
_cell.angle_alpha   90.00
_cell.angle_beta   90.00
_cell.angle_gamma   90.00
#
_symmetry.space_group_name_H-M   'P 1'
#
loop_
_entity.id
_entity.type
_entity.pdbx_description
1 polymer ?
#
loop_
_entity_poly.entity_id
_entity_poly.type
_entity_poly.pdbx_seq_one_letter_code
_entity_poly.pdbx_strand_id
1 'polypeptide(L)'
;MNILSIVNIPLTLVEIPPTGENTFEIRINDELILIDFSDHLTIEKNLEKYRLCFKYHYTISDHSKYTNIVPFSPVSFHDWNLYNLGRKNIHYTCNNDIILNNQRPGGAAIERRTTVQRMLRDRYGNRIDTRFCKKQDDFFHLINNCLVSVCVPGARNNMLDRGQFQYMALGCCTISPYLDEVLAGGVPLKPQLHYIVCRPDYSDLIERIEWCKLHRDRCISIGRNAANLFAKTSTPNAIWSWILSKISTR
;
A
#
# COMPACT_ATOMS: atom_id res chain seq x y z
N MET A 1 10.49 9.39 7.97
CA MET A 1 11.08 8.19 8.61
C MET A 1 12.27 7.74 7.79
N ASN A 2 13.44 7.62 8.37
CA ASN A 2 14.64 7.25 7.66
C ASN A 2 14.79 5.71 7.63
N ILE A 3 14.50 5.09 6.48
CA ILE A 3 14.61 3.63 6.29
C ILE A 3 16.02 3.12 6.64
N LEU A 4 17.04 3.91 6.31
CA LEU A 4 18.43 3.50 6.47
C LEU A 4 18.85 3.43 7.94
N SER A 5 18.28 4.29 8.79
CA SER A 5 18.54 4.21 10.24
C SER A 5 17.92 2.97 10.89
N ILE A 6 16.83 2.46 10.30
CA ILE A 6 16.13 1.26 10.81
C ILE A 6 16.91 -0.02 10.50
N VAL A 7 17.60 -0.08 9.38
CA VAL A 7 18.41 -1.25 8.99
C VAL A 7 19.85 -1.19 9.52
N ASN A 8 20.16 -0.20 10.35
CA ASN A 8 21.45 -0.04 11.04
C ASN A 8 22.66 -0.01 10.08
N ILE A 9 22.50 0.63 8.91
CA ILE A 9 23.56 0.78 7.92
C ILE A 9 24.35 2.04 8.25
N PRO A 10 25.67 1.98 8.35
CA PRO A 10 26.48 3.19 8.49
C PRO A 10 26.31 4.08 7.26
N LEU A 11 25.81 5.28 7.48
CA LEU A 11 25.56 6.26 6.43
C LEU A 11 26.48 7.44 6.59
N THR A 12 27.14 7.83 5.52
CA THR A 12 27.62 9.19 5.38
C THR A 12 26.50 10.01 4.74
N LEU A 13 25.80 10.79 5.56
CA LEU A 13 24.79 11.72 5.06
C LEU A 13 25.52 12.87 4.37
N VAL A 14 25.40 12.93 3.06
CA VAL A 14 25.68 14.16 2.30
C VAL A 14 24.37 14.91 2.25
N GLU A 15 24.31 16.13 2.79
CA GLU A 15 23.16 17.02 2.60
C GLU A 15 23.04 17.34 1.11
N ILE A 16 22.11 16.69 0.44
CA ILE A 16 21.70 17.08 -0.90
C ILE A 16 20.43 17.92 -0.71
N PRO A 17 20.37 19.14 -1.23
CA PRO A 17 19.16 19.96 -1.14
C PRO A 17 17.97 19.18 -1.65
N PRO A 18 16.80 19.28 -1.00
CA PRO A 18 15.60 18.60 -1.47
C PRO A 18 15.28 19.03 -2.91
N THR A 19 15.22 18.07 -3.80
CA THR A 19 15.07 18.30 -5.25
C THR A 19 13.62 18.47 -5.69
N GLY A 20 12.70 18.51 -4.75
CA GLY A 20 11.26 18.68 -4.96
C GLY A 20 10.46 18.01 -3.86
N GLU A 21 9.16 18.28 -3.84
CA GLU A 21 8.23 17.61 -2.95
C GLU A 21 8.24 16.10 -3.25
N ASN A 22 8.49 15.27 -2.23
CA ASN A 22 8.45 13.81 -2.30
C ASN A 22 9.50 13.11 -3.19
N THR A 23 10.62 13.74 -3.52
CA THR A 23 11.74 13.07 -4.20
C THR A 23 13.04 13.22 -3.41
N PHE A 24 13.89 12.19 -3.46
CA PHE A 24 15.20 12.17 -2.79
C PHE A 24 16.26 11.72 -3.78
N GLU A 25 17.39 12.43 -3.82
CA GLU A 25 18.57 11.99 -4.53
C GLU A 25 19.56 11.34 -3.56
N ILE A 26 20.07 10.18 -3.93
CA ILE A 26 21.08 9.44 -3.15
C ILE A 26 22.27 9.19 -4.06
N ARG A 27 23.48 9.40 -3.54
CA ARG A 27 24.71 9.01 -4.22
C ARG A 27 25.27 7.76 -3.59
N ILE A 28 25.49 6.72 -4.41
CA ILE A 28 26.08 5.45 -3.98
C ILE A 28 27.15 5.09 -5.00
N ASN A 29 28.42 4.92 -4.55
CA ASN A 29 29.57 4.63 -5.42
C ASN A 29 29.66 5.56 -6.64
N ASP A 30 29.52 6.88 -6.40
CA ASP A 30 29.50 7.93 -7.42
C ASP A 30 28.34 7.92 -8.41
N GLU A 31 27.43 7.01 -8.27
CA GLU A 31 26.20 6.94 -9.08
C GLU A 31 25.05 7.67 -8.41
N LEU A 32 24.32 8.45 -9.19
CA LEU A 32 23.17 9.21 -8.72
C LEU A 32 21.90 8.37 -8.88
N ILE A 33 21.15 8.26 -7.79
CA ILE A 33 19.92 7.47 -7.71
C ILE A 33 18.79 8.38 -7.26
N LEU A 34 17.64 8.30 -7.92
CA LEU A 34 16.43 8.99 -7.53
C LEU A 34 15.50 8.04 -6.79
N ILE A 35 14.93 8.50 -5.67
CA ILE A 35 13.79 7.84 -5.02
C ILE A 35 12.60 8.80 -5.12
N ASP A 36 11.57 8.39 -5.83
CA ASP A 36 10.37 9.18 -6.08
C ASP A 36 9.17 8.58 -5.33
N PHE A 37 8.74 9.31 -4.27
CA PHE A 37 7.57 8.99 -3.46
C PHE A 37 6.32 9.75 -3.89
N SER A 38 6.37 10.46 -5.01
CA SER A 38 5.22 11.24 -5.46
C SER A 38 4.04 10.36 -5.87
N ASP A 39 2.84 10.88 -5.69
CA ASP A 39 1.60 10.26 -6.16
C ASP A 39 1.41 10.42 -7.68
N HIS A 40 2.37 11.06 -8.38
CA HIS A 40 2.33 11.24 -9.82
C HIS A 40 2.88 10.00 -10.54
N LEU A 41 2.26 9.62 -11.67
CA LEU A 41 2.82 8.57 -12.53
C LEU A 41 4.01 9.07 -13.36
N THR A 42 3.98 10.36 -13.72
CA THR A 42 5.08 10.98 -14.48
C THR A 42 6.21 11.38 -13.54
N ILE A 43 7.44 11.15 -13.99
CA ILE A 43 8.62 11.65 -13.34
C ILE A 43 9.05 12.89 -14.10
N GLU A 44 8.94 14.06 -13.47
CA GLU A 44 9.23 15.36 -14.08
C GLU A 44 10.74 15.68 -14.20
N LYS A 45 11.59 14.78 -13.72
CA LYS A 45 13.04 14.95 -13.69
C LYS A 45 13.70 14.47 -14.96
N ASN A 46 14.84 15.07 -15.30
CA ASN A 46 15.72 14.51 -16.32
C ASN A 46 16.27 13.15 -15.86
N LEU A 47 15.63 12.07 -16.31
CA LEU A 47 15.95 10.70 -15.91
C LEU A 47 17.33 10.24 -16.39
N GLU A 48 17.89 10.87 -17.41
CA GLU A 48 19.18 10.48 -18.01
C GLU A 48 20.35 10.67 -17.03
N LYS A 49 20.22 11.61 -16.09
CA LYS A 49 21.26 11.82 -15.07
C LYS A 49 21.27 10.78 -13.96
N TYR A 50 20.19 9.98 -13.83
CA TYR A 50 20.09 8.95 -12.79
C TYR A 50 20.38 7.58 -13.36
N ARG A 51 21.25 6.85 -12.70
CA ARG A 51 21.44 5.44 -13.02
C ARG A 51 20.15 4.66 -12.83
N LEU A 52 19.44 4.90 -11.71
CA LEU A 52 18.17 4.27 -11.36
C LEU A 52 17.22 5.28 -10.75
N CYS A 53 15.95 5.09 -11.02
CA CYS A 53 14.84 5.77 -10.35
C CYS A 53 13.95 4.73 -9.67
N PHE A 54 13.87 4.76 -8.35
CA PHE A 54 12.94 3.95 -7.56
C PHE A 54 11.61 4.69 -7.47
N LYS A 55 10.60 4.20 -8.20
CA LYS A 55 9.29 4.85 -8.33
C LYS A 55 8.24 4.20 -7.44
N TYR A 56 7.70 4.95 -6.48
CA TYR A 56 6.45 4.64 -5.82
C TYR A 56 5.30 4.74 -6.84
N HIS A 57 4.26 3.97 -6.70
CA HIS A 57 3.19 3.85 -7.69
C HIS A 57 3.69 3.43 -9.08
N TYR A 58 4.66 2.52 -9.10
CA TYR A 58 5.10 1.92 -10.36
C TYR A 58 3.98 1.05 -10.94
N THR A 59 3.61 1.33 -12.21
CA THR A 59 2.72 0.50 -13.01
C THR A 59 3.47 -0.05 -14.22
N ILE A 60 3.08 -1.24 -14.67
CA ILE A 60 3.69 -1.82 -15.88
C ILE A 60 3.34 -0.96 -17.09
N SER A 61 2.09 -0.51 -17.18
CA SER A 61 1.59 0.27 -18.33
C SER A 61 2.34 1.58 -18.54
N ASP A 62 2.69 2.28 -17.47
CA ASP A 62 3.30 3.61 -17.58
C ASP A 62 4.83 3.58 -17.55
N HIS A 63 5.43 2.59 -16.86
CA HIS A 63 6.85 2.65 -16.52
C HIS A 63 7.73 1.59 -17.18
N SER A 64 7.16 0.47 -17.68
CA SER A 64 7.96 -0.64 -18.26
C SER A 64 8.80 -0.25 -19.48
N LYS A 65 8.47 0.84 -20.15
CA LYS A 65 9.25 1.38 -21.28
C LYS A 65 10.58 2.03 -20.88
N TYR A 66 10.78 2.33 -19.60
CA TYR A 66 12.01 2.95 -19.08
C TYR A 66 12.89 1.88 -18.44
N THR A 67 14.11 1.75 -18.89
CA THR A 67 15.06 0.75 -18.39
C THR A 67 15.65 1.09 -17.01
N ASN A 68 15.66 2.37 -16.66
CA ASN A 68 16.21 2.88 -15.40
C ASN A 68 15.14 3.19 -14.34
N ILE A 69 13.85 2.95 -14.60
CA ILE A 69 12.79 3.07 -13.59
C ILE A 69 12.47 1.68 -13.05
N VAL A 70 12.49 1.55 -11.74
CA VAL A 70 12.20 0.30 -11.03
C VAL A 70 11.15 0.51 -9.93
N PRO A 71 10.33 -0.50 -9.64
CA PRO A 71 9.29 -0.38 -8.64
C PRO A 71 9.86 -0.17 -7.24
N PHE A 72 9.17 0.65 -6.46
CA PHE A 72 9.44 0.91 -5.06
C PHE A 72 8.18 0.73 -4.23
N SER A 73 8.29 0.10 -3.06
CA SER A 73 7.15 -0.10 -2.19
C SER A 73 7.00 1.04 -1.20
N PRO A 74 5.76 1.43 -0.87
CA PRO A 74 5.53 2.45 0.15
C PRO A 74 5.96 1.95 1.54
N VAL A 75 6.45 2.88 2.35
CA VAL A 75 6.61 2.68 3.80
C VAL A 75 5.40 3.31 4.47
N SER A 76 4.44 2.48 4.82
CA SER A 76 3.13 2.95 5.29
C SER A 76 3.04 3.22 6.79
N PHE A 77 4.03 2.83 7.56
CA PHE A 77 4.03 2.99 9.01
C PHE A 77 4.99 4.11 9.43
N HIS A 78 4.49 5.03 10.26
CA HIS A 78 5.31 6.11 10.83
C HIS A 78 6.27 5.59 11.89
N ASP A 79 5.85 4.55 12.62
CA ASP A 79 6.64 3.86 13.62
C ASP A 79 6.67 2.37 13.30
N TRP A 80 7.88 1.87 13.04
CA TRP A 80 8.09 0.47 12.70
C TRP A 80 7.86 -0.47 13.88
N ASN A 81 8.03 0.03 15.10
CA ASN A 81 7.72 -0.75 16.31
C ASN A 81 6.21 -1.03 16.40
N LEU A 82 5.37 -0.07 16.02
CA LEU A 82 3.92 -0.26 15.96
C LEU A 82 3.51 -1.31 14.91
N TYR A 83 4.18 -1.33 13.76
CA TYR A 83 3.95 -2.41 12.78
C TYR A 83 4.30 -3.77 13.39
N ASN A 84 5.48 -3.91 14.02
CA ASN A 84 5.91 -5.16 14.62
C ASN A 84 4.97 -5.58 15.76
N LEU A 85 4.49 -4.64 16.55
CA LEU A 85 3.49 -4.87 17.59
C LEU A 85 2.16 -5.36 16.98
N GLY A 86 1.69 -4.69 15.94
CA GLY A 86 0.50 -5.08 15.21
C GLY A 86 0.61 -6.49 14.63
N ARG A 87 1.76 -6.83 14.01
CA ARG A 87 2.01 -8.17 13.48
C ARG A 87 1.97 -9.28 14.53
N LYS A 88 2.33 -8.96 15.78
CA LYS A 88 2.28 -9.92 16.89
C LYS A 88 0.86 -10.06 17.48
N ASN A 89 0.11 -8.97 17.53
CA ASN A 89 -1.14 -8.87 18.30
C ASN A 89 -2.41 -8.94 17.43
N ILE A 90 -2.28 -8.73 16.11
CA ILE A 90 -3.41 -8.82 15.21
C ILE A 90 -3.62 -10.27 14.76
N HIS A 91 -4.81 -10.75 15.05
CA HIS A 91 -5.31 -12.03 14.59
C HIS A 91 -6.59 -11.80 13.80
N TYR A 92 -6.45 -11.43 12.53
CA TYR A 92 -7.59 -11.27 11.64
C TYR A 92 -8.28 -12.63 11.45
N THR A 93 -9.47 -12.75 12.02
CA THR A 93 -10.25 -13.99 12.05
C THR A 93 -11.49 -13.95 11.14
N CYS A 94 -11.82 -12.76 10.64
CA CYS A 94 -13.00 -12.57 9.79
C CYS A 94 -14.32 -13.03 10.46
N ASN A 95 -14.41 -13.01 11.79
CA ASN A 95 -15.52 -13.61 12.53
C ASN A 95 -16.74 -12.69 12.69
N ASN A 96 -16.57 -11.39 12.55
CA ASN A 96 -17.64 -10.40 12.67
C ASN A 96 -18.15 -9.97 11.29
N ASP A 97 -19.33 -9.36 11.26
CA ASP A 97 -19.93 -8.80 10.05
C ASP A 97 -19.64 -7.29 9.87
N ILE A 98 -18.70 -6.76 10.61
CA ILE A 98 -18.28 -5.34 10.50
C ILE A 98 -17.46 -5.14 9.23
N ILE A 99 -17.88 -4.19 8.43
CA ILE A 99 -17.20 -3.76 7.21
C ILE A 99 -16.45 -2.47 7.52
N LEU A 100 -15.15 -2.45 7.30
CA LEU A 100 -14.36 -1.23 7.46
C LEU A 100 -14.37 -0.41 6.18
N ASN A 101 -14.60 0.89 6.31
CA ASN A 101 -14.40 1.87 5.24
C ASN A 101 -13.94 3.19 5.86
N ASN A 102 -12.75 3.18 6.46
CA ASN A 102 -12.21 4.26 7.31
C ASN A 102 -11.42 5.31 6.53
N GLN A 103 -11.36 5.20 5.21
CA GLN A 103 -10.65 6.16 4.40
C GLN A 103 -11.38 7.50 4.40
N ARG A 104 -10.65 8.55 4.81
CA ARG A 104 -11.20 9.90 4.87
C ARG A 104 -11.55 10.39 3.46
N PRO A 105 -12.80 10.84 3.20
CA PRO A 105 -13.11 11.54 1.97
C PRO A 105 -12.26 12.81 1.83
N GLY A 106 -11.55 12.92 0.72
CA GLY A 106 -10.68 14.08 0.48
C GLY A 106 -9.97 13.99 -0.87
N GLY A 107 -9.45 15.13 -1.33
CA GLY A 107 -8.72 15.25 -2.59
C GLY A 107 -9.50 14.72 -3.79
N ALA A 108 -8.79 14.15 -4.76
CA ALA A 108 -9.39 13.59 -5.99
C ALA A 108 -10.34 12.40 -5.75
N ALA A 109 -10.33 11.80 -4.57
CA ALA A 109 -11.16 10.65 -4.24
C ALA A 109 -12.45 11.03 -3.48
N ILE A 110 -12.72 12.30 -3.20
CA ILE A 110 -13.81 12.74 -2.31
C ILE A 110 -15.17 12.20 -2.77
N GLU A 111 -15.49 12.34 -4.04
CA GLU A 111 -16.77 11.90 -4.60
C GLU A 111 -16.90 10.37 -4.55
N ARG A 112 -15.90 9.64 -5.02
CA ARG A 112 -15.90 8.18 -4.98
C ARG A 112 -16.04 7.64 -3.56
N ARG A 113 -15.27 8.16 -2.61
CA ARG A 113 -15.30 7.74 -1.20
C ARG A 113 -16.64 8.05 -0.55
N THR A 114 -17.20 9.21 -0.81
CA THR A 114 -18.53 9.60 -0.29
C THR A 114 -19.63 8.70 -0.86
N THR A 115 -19.60 8.42 -2.16
CA THR A 115 -20.56 7.54 -2.82
C THR A 115 -20.50 6.11 -2.27
N VAL A 116 -19.30 5.54 -2.15
CA VAL A 116 -19.11 4.20 -1.58
C VAL A 116 -19.55 4.17 -0.12
N GLN A 117 -19.20 5.16 0.70
CA GLN A 117 -19.65 5.21 2.10
C GLN A 117 -21.17 5.28 2.22
N ARG A 118 -21.84 6.07 1.38
CA ARG A 118 -23.29 6.14 1.35
C ARG A 118 -23.91 4.79 0.96
N MET A 119 -23.47 4.18 -0.14
CA MET A 119 -23.93 2.86 -0.59
C MET A 119 -23.81 1.81 0.51
N LEU A 120 -22.69 1.79 1.20
CA LEU A 120 -22.44 0.83 2.27
C LEU A 120 -23.34 1.09 3.49
N ARG A 121 -23.53 2.35 3.90
CA ARG A 121 -24.42 2.73 5.00
C ARG A 121 -25.88 2.36 4.70
N ASP A 122 -26.34 2.66 3.50
CA ASP A 122 -27.69 2.37 3.07
C ASP A 122 -27.99 0.83 3.12
N ARG A 123 -27.00 0.03 2.79
CA ARG A 123 -27.14 -1.43 2.75
C ARG A 123 -26.93 -2.11 4.10
N TYR A 124 -25.95 -1.66 4.89
CA TYR A 124 -25.46 -2.40 6.07
C TYR A 124 -25.71 -1.68 7.41
N GLY A 125 -26.07 -0.40 7.37
CA GLY A 125 -26.41 0.38 8.57
C GLY A 125 -25.24 0.42 9.57
N ASN A 126 -25.48 -0.05 10.79
CA ASN A 126 -24.53 -0.05 11.89
C ASN A 126 -23.40 -1.08 11.78
N ARG A 127 -23.41 -1.92 10.75
CA ARG A 127 -22.31 -2.85 10.45
C ARG A 127 -21.18 -2.23 9.64
N ILE A 128 -21.28 -0.94 9.34
CA ILE A 128 -20.19 -0.18 8.71
C ILE A 128 -19.43 0.61 9.77
N ASP A 129 -18.12 0.46 9.80
CA ASP A 129 -17.25 1.32 10.56
C ASP A 129 -16.47 2.26 9.64
N THR A 130 -16.76 3.57 9.77
CA THR A 130 -16.12 4.64 9.01
C THR A 130 -15.27 5.55 9.90
N ARG A 131 -15.04 5.16 11.16
CA ARG A 131 -14.29 5.99 12.10
C ARG A 131 -12.85 6.13 11.67
N PHE A 132 -12.35 7.33 11.68
CA PHE A 132 -10.93 7.58 11.50
C PHE A 132 -10.19 7.32 12.82
N CYS A 133 -9.34 6.31 12.84
CA CYS A 133 -8.55 5.97 14.02
C CYS A 133 -7.36 6.92 14.15
N LYS A 134 -7.36 7.73 15.21
CA LYS A 134 -6.21 8.57 15.55
C LYS A 134 -5.10 7.79 16.26
N LYS A 135 -5.49 6.75 17.01
CA LYS A 135 -4.57 5.88 17.73
C LYS A 135 -4.38 4.56 16.98
N GLN A 136 -3.17 4.06 17.00
CA GLN A 136 -2.82 2.81 16.32
C GLN A 136 -3.51 1.59 16.94
N ASP A 137 -3.68 1.59 18.27
CA ASP A 137 -4.38 0.50 18.97
C ASP A 137 -5.84 0.39 18.56
N ASP A 138 -6.53 1.52 18.37
CA ASP A 138 -7.91 1.54 17.87
C ASP A 138 -7.98 0.93 16.47
N PHE A 139 -6.99 1.23 15.62
CA PHE A 139 -6.88 0.67 14.27
C PHE A 139 -6.66 -0.85 14.30
N PHE A 140 -5.79 -1.34 15.19
CA PHE A 140 -5.55 -2.77 15.36
C PHE A 140 -6.81 -3.49 15.85
N HIS A 141 -7.51 -2.89 16.81
CA HIS A 141 -8.78 -3.44 17.32
C HIS A 141 -9.82 -3.57 16.22
N LEU A 142 -9.93 -2.58 15.32
CA LEU A 142 -10.86 -2.65 14.19
C LEU A 142 -10.54 -3.81 13.26
N ILE A 143 -9.27 -4.04 12.94
CA ILE A 143 -8.85 -5.15 12.07
C ILE A 143 -9.22 -6.50 12.66
N ASN A 144 -9.00 -6.70 13.97
CA ASN A 144 -9.35 -7.96 14.64
C ASN A 144 -10.85 -8.24 14.63
N ASN A 145 -11.67 -7.19 14.52
CA ASN A 145 -13.12 -7.27 14.64
C ASN A 145 -13.87 -7.02 13.32
N CYS A 146 -13.22 -7.10 12.18
CA CYS A 146 -13.90 -6.87 10.90
C CYS A 146 -14.09 -8.14 10.06
N LEU A 147 -15.06 -8.07 9.16
CA LEU A 147 -15.21 -9.01 8.06
C LEU A 147 -14.18 -8.73 6.96
N VAL A 148 -14.13 -7.48 6.52
CA VAL A 148 -13.32 -7.04 5.39
C VAL A 148 -13.16 -5.53 5.44
N SER A 149 -12.09 -4.99 4.85
CA SER A 149 -11.93 -3.56 4.62
C SER A 149 -12.21 -3.22 3.15
N VAL A 150 -13.16 -2.32 2.92
CA VAL A 150 -13.42 -1.73 1.60
C VAL A 150 -12.53 -0.52 1.43
N CYS A 151 -11.66 -0.57 0.42
CA CYS A 151 -10.68 0.44 0.13
C CYS A 151 -10.97 1.13 -1.19
N VAL A 152 -11.06 2.46 -1.14
CA VAL A 152 -11.27 3.31 -2.31
C VAL A 152 -9.97 4.06 -2.59
N PRO A 153 -9.26 3.74 -3.68
CA PRO A 153 -8.00 4.40 -4.04
C PRO A 153 -8.09 5.91 -4.09
N GLY A 154 -6.95 6.56 -3.84
CA GLY A 154 -6.84 8.01 -3.74
C GLY A 154 -6.87 8.73 -5.08
N ALA A 155 -5.73 9.14 -5.59
CA ALA A 155 -5.62 9.96 -6.80
C ALA A 155 -6.18 9.24 -8.03
N ARG A 156 -5.82 8.00 -8.24
CA ARG A 156 -6.33 7.13 -9.32
C ARG A 156 -7.00 5.89 -8.73
N ASN A 157 -8.03 5.42 -9.44
CA ASN A 157 -8.85 4.28 -8.97
C ASN A 157 -8.17 2.91 -9.14
N ASN A 158 -6.97 2.87 -9.72
CA ASN A 158 -6.16 1.65 -9.92
C ASN A 158 -4.83 1.67 -9.17
N MET A 159 -4.67 2.59 -8.21
CA MET A 159 -3.44 2.74 -7.41
C MET A 159 -3.66 2.32 -5.97
N LEU A 160 -2.67 1.67 -5.39
CA LEU A 160 -2.71 1.22 -4.00
C LEU A 160 -2.76 2.41 -3.04
N ASP A 161 -3.85 2.53 -2.30
CA ASP A 161 -3.98 3.54 -1.27
C ASP A 161 -3.17 3.17 -0.02
N ARG A 162 -2.58 4.16 0.64
CA ARG A 162 -1.79 3.97 1.86
C ARG A 162 -2.57 3.23 2.95
N GLY A 163 -3.85 3.55 3.14
CA GLY A 163 -4.69 2.87 4.12
C GLY A 163 -4.88 1.40 3.77
N GLN A 164 -5.17 1.09 2.50
CA GLN A 164 -5.27 -0.29 2.02
C GLN A 164 -3.97 -1.07 2.27
N PHE A 165 -2.83 -0.44 2.01
CA PHE A 165 -1.53 -1.06 2.23
C PHE A 165 -1.31 -1.42 3.70
N GLN A 166 -1.76 -0.56 4.64
CA GLN A 166 -1.71 -0.86 6.08
C GLN A 166 -2.59 -2.07 6.45
N TYR A 167 -3.83 -2.15 5.92
CA TYR A 167 -4.69 -3.31 6.14
C TYR A 167 -4.05 -4.60 5.62
N MET A 168 -3.52 -4.57 4.40
CA MET A 168 -2.84 -5.71 3.78
C MET A 168 -1.61 -6.14 4.59
N ALA A 169 -0.80 -5.19 5.03
CA ALA A 169 0.39 -5.46 5.85
C ALA A 169 0.07 -6.19 7.15
N LEU A 170 -1.10 -5.94 7.71
CA LEU A 170 -1.57 -6.52 8.96
C LEU A 170 -2.43 -7.77 8.76
N GLY A 171 -2.58 -8.24 7.54
CA GLY A 171 -3.26 -9.49 7.23
C GLY A 171 -4.77 -9.40 7.07
N CYS A 172 -5.32 -8.18 7.03
CA CYS A 172 -6.73 -7.97 6.76
C CYS A 172 -7.04 -8.17 5.27
N CYS A 173 -8.12 -8.87 4.96
CA CYS A 173 -8.65 -8.94 3.61
C CYS A 173 -9.20 -7.58 3.19
N THR A 174 -8.88 -7.15 1.98
CA THR A 174 -9.37 -5.89 1.43
C THR A 174 -10.15 -6.11 0.13
N ILE A 175 -11.13 -5.23 -0.14
CA ILE A 175 -11.82 -5.13 -1.43
C ILE A 175 -11.45 -3.79 -2.04
N SER A 176 -11.04 -3.78 -3.29
CA SER A 176 -10.79 -2.55 -4.06
C SER A 176 -10.95 -2.82 -5.56
N PRO A 177 -11.02 -1.79 -6.41
CA PRO A 177 -10.84 -1.95 -7.84
C PRO A 177 -9.51 -2.60 -8.19
N TYR A 178 -9.35 -3.00 -9.44
CA TYR A 178 -8.09 -3.56 -9.93
C TYR A 178 -6.93 -2.59 -9.69
N LEU A 179 -5.87 -3.10 -9.08
CA LEU A 179 -4.65 -2.35 -8.77
C LEU A 179 -3.55 -2.77 -9.76
N ASP A 180 -3.05 -1.81 -10.51
CA ASP A 180 -2.02 -2.01 -11.55
C ASP A 180 -0.61 -1.73 -11.03
N GLU A 181 -0.37 -1.96 -9.75
CA GLU A 181 0.91 -1.67 -9.13
C GLU A 181 1.82 -2.88 -8.99
N VAL A 182 3.11 -2.61 -9.13
CA VAL A 182 4.20 -3.54 -8.86
C VAL A 182 5.01 -3.03 -7.69
N LEU A 183 5.20 -3.88 -6.70
CA LEU A 183 5.98 -3.59 -5.49
C LEU A 183 7.47 -3.85 -5.71
N ALA A 184 8.30 -3.43 -4.75
CA ALA A 184 9.72 -3.75 -4.73
C ALA A 184 9.94 -5.26 -4.94
N GLY A 185 11.04 -5.62 -5.61
CA GLY A 185 11.25 -6.99 -6.07
C GLY A 185 10.57 -7.33 -7.40
N GLY A 186 9.86 -6.37 -8.02
CA GLY A 186 9.13 -6.61 -9.27
C GLY A 186 7.88 -7.47 -9.08
N VAL A 187 7.29 -7.48 -7.89
CA VAL A 187 6.16 -8.35 -7.56
C VAL A 187 4.83 -7.62 -7.74
N PRO A 188 3.99 -8.02 -8.71
CA PRO A 188 2.69 -7.40 -8.94
C PRO A 188 1.69 -7.79 -7.85
N LEU A 189 0.78 -6.87 -7.55
CA LEU A 189 -0.43 -7.19 -6.81
C LEU A 189 -1.34 -8.07 -7.66
N LYS A 190 -1.88 -9.13 -7.05
CA LYS A 190 -2.73 -10.10 -7.77
C LYS A 190 -4.11 -10.16 -7.14
N PRO A 191 -5.18 -9.87 -7.92
CA PRO A 191 -6.56 -10.09 -7.49
C PRO A 191 -6.77 -11.53 -7.02
N GLN A 192 -7.67 -11.74 -6.08
CA GLN A 192 -8.07 -13.02 -5.47
C GLN A 192 -6.93 -13.77 -4.74
N LEU A 193 -5.71 -13.24 -4.79
CA LEU A 193 -4.55 -13.75 -4.03
C LEU A 193 -4.17 -12.81 -2.90
N HIS A 194 -4.12 -11.50 -3.17
CA HIS A 194 -3.68 -10.48 -2.21
C HIS A 194 -4.82 -9.54 -1.78
N TYR A 195 -5.88 -9.45 -2.57
CA TYR A 195 -7.08 -8.67 -2.30
C TYR A 195 -8.24 -9.18 -3.17
N ILE A 196 -9.46 -8.77 -2.84
CA ILE A 196 -10.66 -9.07 -3.63
C ILE A 196 -10.90 -7.90 -4.58
N VAL A 197 -11.02 -8.20 -5.88
CA VAL A 197 -11.29 -7.17 -6.88
C VAL A 197 -12.79 -6.92 -7.00
N CYS A 198 -13.15 -5.63 -7.07
CA CYS A 198 -14.48 -5.17 -7.49
C CYS A 198 -14.37 -4.34 -8.78
N ARG A 199 -15.52 -4.05 -9.38
CA ARG A 199 -15.57 -3.19 -10.57
C ARG A 199 -15.12 -1.77 -10.24
N PRO A 200 -14.54 -1.02 -11.19
CA PRO A 200 -14.07 0.34 -10.98
C PRO A 200 -15.16 1.33 -10.56
N ASP A 201 -16.40 1.06 -10.92
CA ASP A 201 -17.60 1.83 -10.53
C ASP A 201 -18.25 1.35 -9.23
N TYR A 202 -17.68 0.32 -8.58
CA TYR A 202 -18.19 -0.32 -7.36
C TYR A 202 -19.58 -0.96 -7.49
N SER A 203 -20.10 -1.16 -8.69
CA SER A 203 -21.45 -1.71 -8.93
C SER A 203 -21.63 -3.13 -8.39
N ASP A 204 -20.56 -3.93 -8.26
CA ASP A 204 -20.57 -5.28 -7.70
C ASP A 204 -20.07 -5.35 -6.25
N LEU A 205 -19.81 -4.21 -5.59
CA LEU A 205 -19.22 -4.18 -4.25
C LEU A 205 -20.05 -4.94 -3.21
N ILE A 206 -21.37 -4.79 -3.24
CA ILE A 206 -22.27 -5.49 -2.32
C ILE A 206 -22.16 -7.00 -2.53
N GLU A 207 -22.12 -7.47 -3.78
CA GLU A 207 -21.94 -8.89 -4.11
C GLU A 207 -20.61 -9.42 -3.53
N ARG A 208 -19.52 -8.65 -3.66
CA ARG A 208 -18.20 -9.02 -3.11
C ARG A 208 -18.21 -9.12 -1.58
N ILE A 209 -18.92 -8.23 -0.91
CA ILE A 209 -19.06 -8.29 0.56
C ILE A 209 -19.90 -9.50 0.98
N GLU A 210 -21.02 -9.79 0.31
CA GLU A 210 -21.81 -10.98 0.60
C GLU A 210 -21.00 -12.26 0.31
N TRP A 211 -20.18 -12.28 -0.74
CA TRP A 211 -19.24 -13.37 -0.98
C TRP A 211 -18.26 -13.55 0.20
N CYS A 212 -17.73 -12.46 0.78
CA CYS A 212 -16.84 -12.54 1.95
C CYS A 212 -17.51 -13.21 3.15
N LYS A 213 -18.80 -12.94 3.40
CA LYS A 213 -19.54 -13.55 4.50
C LYS A 213 -19.64 -15.08 4.34
N LEU A 214 -19.78 -15.54 3.11
CA LEU A 214 -19.91 -16.96 2.78
C LEU A 214 -18.55 -17.68 2.70
N HIS A 215 -17.44 -16.94 2.51
CA HIS A 215 -16.12 -17.49 2.22
C HIS A 215 -15.04 -16.94 3.16
N ARG A 216 -15.32 -16.96 4.48
CA ARG A 216 -14.43 -16.35 5.50
C ARG A 216 -13.02 -16.94 5.50
N ASP A 217 -12.87 -18.24 5.31
CA ASP A 217 -11.56 -18.89 5.22
C ASP A 217 -10.73 -18.38 4.02
N ARG A 218 -11.40 -18.07 2.90
CA ARG A 218 -10.77 -17.48 1.75
C ARG A 218 -10.31 -16.04 2.04
N CYS A 219 -11.12 -15.26 2.76
CA CYS A 219 -10.73 -13.92 3.20
C CYS A 219 -9.51 -13.97 4.10
N ILE A 220 -9.47 -14.90 5.07
CA ILE A 220 -8.29 -15.10 5.95
C ILE A 220 -7.05 -15.47 5.12
N SER A 221 -7.21 -16.38 4.15
CA SER A 221 -6.10 -16.78 3.26
C SER A 221 -5.58 -15.61 2.42
N ILE A 222 -6.48 -14.80 1.84
CA ILE A 222 -6.14 -13.61 1.05
C ILE A 222 -5.38 -12.59 1.92
N GLY A 223 -5.89 -12.30 3.11
CA GLY A 223 -5.24 -11.39 4.05
C GLY A 223 -3.84 -11.87 4.44
N ARG A 224 -3.68 -13.17 4.73
CA ARG A 224 -2.37 -13.78 5.04
C ARG A 224 -1.39 -13.66 3.87
N ASN A 225 -1.85 -13.91 2.65
CA ASN A 225 -1.03 -13.76 1.44
C ASN A 225 -0.59 -12.31 1.24
N ALA A 226 -1.49 -11.36 1.47
CA ALA A 226 -1.17 -9.93 1.42
C ALA A 226 -0.11 -9.54 2.44
N ALA A 227 -0.24 -10.01 3.69
CA ALA A 227 0.76 -9.76 4.74
C ALA A 227 2.13 -10.38 4.41
N ASN A 228 2.15 -11.57 3.83
CA ASN A 228 3.38 -12.22 3.39
C ASN A 228 4.03 -11.46 2.22
N LEU A 229 3.24 -10.94 1.29
CA LEU A 229 3.73 -10.07 0.23
C LEU A 229 4.34 -8.81 0.82
N PHE A 230 3.64 -8.13 1.73
CA PHE A 230 4.16 -6.95 2.41
C PHE A 230 5.50 -7.22 3.11
N ALA A 231 5.60 -8.31 3.86
CA ALA A 231 6.83 -8.67 4.57
C ALA A 231 8.02 -8.85 3.62
N LYS A 232 7.77 -9.35 2.41
CA LYS A 232 8.81 -9.62 1.39
C LYS A 232 9.20 -8.38 0.57
N THR A 233 8.30 -7.38 0.46
CA THR A 233 8.50 -6.28 -0.51
C THR A 233 8.58 -4.91 0.14
N SER A 234 8.08 -4.76 1.37
CA SER A 234 7.77 -3.42 1.90
C SER A 234 8.28 -3.19 3.32
N THR A 235 8.97 -4.15 3.91
CA THR A 235 9.74 -3.93 5.13
C THR A 235 11.01 -3.14 4.83
N PRO A 236 11.56 -2.39 5.80
CA PRO A 236 12.81 -1.65 5.59
C PRO A 236 13.94 -2.53 5.06
N ASN A 237 14.09 -3.73 5.61
CA ASN A 237 15.11 -4.68 5.15
C ASN A 237 14.85 -5.17 3.71
N ALA A 238 13.60 -5.46 3.37
CA ALA A 238 13.24 -5.90 2.02
C ALA A 238 13.48 -4.79 0.99
N ILE A 239 13.07 -3.57 1.29
CA ILE A 239 13.27 -2.39 0.44
C ILE A 239 14.77 -2.14 0.25
N TRP A 240 15.55 -2.16 1.34
CA TRP A 240 16.99 -1.92 1.26
C TRP A 240 17.71 -3.01 0.46
N SER A 241 17.37 -4.28 0.70
CA SER A 241 17.91 -5.40 -0.08
C SER A 241 17.59 -5.27 -1.56
N TRP A 242 16.38 -4.80 -1.90
CA TRP A 242 15.99 -4.54 -3.28
C TRP A 242 16.82 -3.42 -3.90
N ILE A 243 17.00 -2.29 -3.21
CA ILE A 243 17.84 -1.18 -3.67
C ILE A 243 19.25 -1.69 -3.96
N LEU A 244 19.87 -2.37 -3.00
CA LEU A 244 21.23 -2.90 -3.14
C LEU A 244 21.34 -3.89 -4.31
N SER A 245 20.36 -4.77 -4.47
CA SER A 245 20.37 -5.75 -5.57
C SER A 245 20.38 -5.07 -6.94
N LYS A 246 19.66 -3.95 -7.09
CA LYS A 246 19.60 -3.19 -8.35
C LYS A 246 20.86 -2.39 -8.62
N ILE A 247 21.52 -1.91 -7.58
CA ILE A 247 22.76 -1.15 -7.70
C ILE A 247 23.94 -2.07 -8.01
N SER A 248 23.92 -3.29 -7.43
CA SER A 248 25.01 -4.26 -7.59
C SER A 248 24.98 -5.04 -8.91
N THR A 249 23.84 -5.07 -9.60
CA THR A 249 23.72 -5.70 -10.94
C THR A 249 24.31 -4.75 -11.99
N ARG A 250 25.55 -5.01 -12.37
CA ARG A 250 26.22 -4.42 -13.54
C ARG A 250 26.10 -5.35 -14.72
#